data_86beae00e668509015b19529fddde16e
#
_entry.id   86beae00e668509015b19529fddde16e
#
_cell.length_a   1.000
_cell.length_b   1.000
_cell.length_c   1.000
_cell.angle_alpha   90.00
_cell.angle_beta   90.00
_cell.angle_gamma   90.00
#
_symmetry.space_group_name_H-M   'P 1'
#
loop_
_entity.id
_entity.type
_entity.pdbx_description
1 polymer ?
#
loop_
_entity_poly.entity_id
_entity_poly.type
_entity_poly.pdbx_seq_one_letter_code
_entity_poly.pdbx_strand_id
1 'polypeptide(L)'
;MVYSKAVRMAESASAKDNGNRYYVMPSTVRGKVIIFDRSQFRILKRKHYVKESMSMQDCVKNCFYHTRDKAGNEMHPLLVEKGRKRFMQWSLYNKRKEEKWI
;
A
#
# COMPACT_ATOMS: atom_id res chain seq x y z
N MET A 1 -3.83 -5.02 10.85
CA MET A 1 -4.30 -3.63 10.51
C MET A 1 -5.53 -3.74 9.63
N VAL A 2 -6.56 -2.96 9.91
CA VAL A 2 -7.75 -2.92 9.07
C VAL A 2 -7.58 -1.94 7.92
N TYR A 3 -8.29 -2.17 6.82
CA TYR A 3 -8.17 -1.38 5.60
C TYR A 3 -8.43 0.13 5.83
N SER A 4 -9.49 0.47 6.54
CA SER A 4 -9.84 1.87 6.80
C SER A 4 -8.76 2.60 7.59
N LYS A 5 -8.09 1.92 8.51
CA LYS A 5 -6.97 2.47 9.27
C LYS A 5 -5.77 2.75 8.37
N ALA A 6 -5.44 1.82 7.47
CA ALA A 6 -4.36 1.99 6.51
C ALA A 6 -4.61 3.17 5.57
N VAL A 7 -5.84 3.30 5.07
CA VAL A 7 -6.25 4.44 4.23
C VAL A 7 -6.08 5.76 4.98
N ARG A 8 -6.56 5.83 6.21
CA ARG A 8 -6.43 7.06 7.03
C ARG A 8 -4.98 7.42 7.31
N MET A 9 -4.13 6.43 7.56
CA MET A 9 -2.70 6.66 7.76
C MET A 9 -2.04 7.23 6.52
N ALA A 10 -2.38 6.70 5.34
CA ALA A 10 -1.86 7.21 4.07
C ALA A 10 -2.33 8.64 3.80
N GLU A 11 -3.60 8.94 4.03
CA GLU A 11 -4.15 10.28 3.86
C GLU A 11 -3.53 11.28 4.82
N SER A 12 -3.32 10.88 6.08
CA SER A 12 -2.66 11.72 7.07
C SER A 12 -1.20 12.01 6.68
N ALA A 13 -0.47 11.00 6.21
CA ALA A 13 0.91 11.16 5.74
C ALA A 13 0.97 12.11 4.55
N SER A 14 0.05 11.97 3.59
CA SER A 14 -0.06 12.85 2.43
C SER A 14 -0.31 14.30 2.84
N ALA A 15 -1.24 14.53 3.76
CA ALA A 15 -1.57 15.87 4.23
C ALA A 15 -0.39 16.55 4.92
N LYS A 16 0.41 15.80 5.67
CA LYS A 16 1.61 16.30 6.35
C LYS A 16 2.77 16.55 5.39
N ASP A 17 2.76 15.95 4.22
CA ASP A 17 3.82 16.01 3.22
C ASP A 17 3.37 16.76 1.96
N ASN A 18 2.71 17.90 2.15
CA ASN A 18 2.29 18.82 1.09
C ASN A 18 1.43 18.18 -0.02
N GLY A 19 0.66 17.15 0.30
CA GLY A 19 -0.22 16.50 -0.65
C GLY A 19 0.47 15.50 -1.58
N ASN A 20 1.70 15.08 -1.30
CA ASN A 20 2.36 14.02 -2.04
C ASN A 20 1.54 12.74 -1.99
N ARG A 21 1.54 11.99 -3.09
CA ARG A 21 0.82 10.72 -3.16
C ARG A 21 1.52 9.67 -2.31
N TYR A 22 0.74 9.00 -1.44
CA TYR A 22 1.20 7.87 -0.64
C TYR A 22 0.52 6.60 -1.08
N TYR A 23 1.24 5.49 -1.02
CA TYR A 23 0.80 4.17 -1.45
C TYR A 23 0.71 3.24 -0.25
N VAL A 24 -0.31 2.40 -0.23
CA VAL A 24 -0.49 1.34 0.77
C VAL A 24 -0.28 0.00 0.07
N MET A 25 0.71 -0.77 0.47
CA MET A 25 1.07 -2.03 -0.16
C MET A 25 1.46 -3.09 0.87
N PRO A 26 1.36 -4.38 0.51
CA PRO A 26 1.96 -5.41 1.33
C PRO A 26 3.48 -5.32 1.27
N SER A 27 4.14 -5.49 2.41
CA SER A 27 5.58 -5.62 2.49
C SER A 27 6.01 -7.03 2.10
N THR A 28 7.29 -7.21 1.76
CA THR A 28 7.90 -8.54 1.66
C THR A 28 7.95 -9.24 3.02
N VAL A 29 7.90 -8.47 4.11
CA VAL A 29 7.76 -9.01 5.46
C VAL A 29 6.32 -9.44 5.66
N ARG A 30 6.12 -10.72 5.93
CA ARG A 30 4.80 -11.33 6.04
C ARG A 30 3.91 -10.63 7.08
N GLY A 31 2.67 -10.36 6.69
CA GLY A 31 1.67 -9.76 7.58
C GLY A 31 1.85 -8.27 7.80
N LYS A 32 2.84 -7.63 7.17
CA LYS A 32 3.11 -6.21 7.33
C LYS A 32 2.65 -5.41 6.12
N VAL A 33 2.07 -4.25 6.38
CA VAL A 33 1.71 -3.25 5.37
C VAL A 33 2.72 -2.11 5.42
N ILE A 34 3.13 -1.62 4.26
CA ILE A 34 3.97 -0.42 4.15
C ILE A 34 3.17 0.72 3.55
N ILE A 35 3.44 1.92 4.05
CA ILE A 35 2.85 3.17 3.56
C ILE A 35 4.01 4.09 3.21
N PHE A 36 4.10 4.52 1.95
CA PHE A 36 5.27 5.25 1.46
C PHE A 36 4.91 6.17 0.30
N ASP A 37 5.78 7.18 0.07
CA ASP A 37 5.73 8.03 -1.11
C ASP A 37 6.79 7.62 -2.13
N ARG A 38 6.80 8.31 -3.27
CA ARG A 38 7.74 8.03 -4.36
C ARG A 38 9.20 8.19 -3.93
N SER A 39 9.51 9.15 -3.06
CA SER A 39 10.89 9.39 -2.62
C SER A 39 11.43 8.26 -1.76
N GLN A 40 10.56 7.59 -1.01
CA GLN A 40 10.92 6.47 -0.13
C GLN A 40 11.05 5.14 -0.87
N PHE A 41 10.50 5.05 -2.08
CA PHE A 41 10.41 3.79 -2.84
C PHE A 41 11.78 3.15 -3.08
N ARG A 42 12.77 3.96 -3.48
CA ARG A 42 14.13 3.47 -3.73
C ARG A 42 14.78 2.91 -2.47
N ILE A 43 14.55 3.56 -1.34
CA ILE A 43 15.08 3.13 -0.04
C ILE A 43 14.44 1.80 0.37
N LEU A 44 13.13 1.65 0.17
CA LEU A 44 12.41 0.42 0.49
C LEU A 44 12.86 -0.75 -0.38
N LYS A 45 13.17 -0.52 -1.65
CA LYS A 45 13.78 -1.54 -2.51
C LYS A 45 15.14 -1.98 -1.98
N ARG A 46 15.98 -1.03 -1.61
CA ARG A 46 17.32 -1.31 -1.07
C ARG A 46 17.26 -2.12 0.22
N LYS A 47 16.25 -1.86 1.06
CA LYS A 47 16.04 -2.59 2.31
C LYS A 47 15.24 -3.87 2.14
N HIS A 48 14.88 -4.25 0.91
CA HIS A 48 14.12 -5.45 0.56
C HIS A 48 12.69 -5.51 1.12
N TYR A 49 12.09 -4.37 1.49
CA TYR A 49 10.67 -4.30 1.85
C TYR A 49 9.76 -4.29 0.64
N VAL A 50 10.30 -3.98 -0.53
CA VAL A 50 9.62 -4.01 -1.82
C VAL A 50 10.49 -4.81 -2.77
N LYS A 51 9.86 -5.62 -3.64
CA LYS A 51 10.59 -6.40 -4.65
C LYS A 51 11.40 -5.50 -5.57
N GLU A 52 12.63 -5.88 -5.84
CA GLU A 52 13.56 -5.11 -6.67
C GLU A 52 13.04 -4.90 -8.09
N SER A 53 12.30 -5.88 -8.63
CA SER A 53 11.71 -5.80 -9.97
C SER A 53 10.50 -4.88 -10.08
N MET A 54 9.97 -4.40 -8.96
CA MET A 54 8.76 -3.57 -8.95
C MET A 54 9.06 -2.14 -9.40
N SER A 55 8.23 -1.59 -10.30
CA SER A 55 8.29 -0.20 -10.74
C SER A 55 7.22 0.65 -10.03
N MET A 56 7.33 1.98 -10.16
CA MET A 56 6.28 2.88 -9.65
C MET A 56 4.94 2.66 -10.35
N GLN A 57 4.95 2.30 -11.63
CA GLN A 57 3.73 1.96 -12.36
C GLN A 57 3.06 0.72 -11.79
N ASP A 58 3.85 -0.26 -11.38
CA ASP A 58 3.34 -1.46 -10.69
C ASP A 58 2.69 -1.08 -9.36
N CYS A 59 3.25 -0.13 -8.63
CA CYS A 59 2.66 0.38 -7.39
C CYS A 59 1.29 1.00 -7.64
N VAL A 60 1.15 1.83 -8.69
CA VAL A 60 -0.14 2.45 -9.02
C VAL A 60 -1.19 1.40 -9.35
N LYS A 61 -0.81 0.36 -10.11
CA LYS A 61 -1.75 -0.68 -10.56
C LYS A 61 -2.11 -1.70 -9.49
N ASN A 62 -1.17 -2.02 -8.61
CA ASN A 62 -1.28 -3.18 -7.72
C ASN A 62 -1.33 -2.84 -6.23
N CYS A 63 -1.23 -1.56 -5.85
CA CYS A 63 -1.36 -1.18 -4.44
C CYS A 63 -2.78 -1.44 -3.92
N PHE A 64 -2.90 -1.54 -2.61
CA PHE A 64 -4.20 -1.63 -1.97
C PHE A 64 -4.95 -0.31 -2.05
N TYR A 65 -4.23 0.81 -1.94
CA TYR A 65 -4.77 2.14 -2.00
C TYR A 65 -3.65 3.14 -2.28
N HIS A 66 -3.97 4.25 -2.96
CA HIS A 66 -3.08 5.42 -2.98
C HIS A 66 -3.90 6.69 -2.84
N THR A 67 -3.32 7.70 -2.20
CA THR A 67 -3.94 9.01 -2.04
C THR A 67 -3.92 9.78 -3.36
N ARG A 68 -4.63 10.91 -3.40
CA ARG A 68 -4.53 11.84 -4.53
C ARG A 68 -3.12 12.43 -4.60
N ASP A 69 -2.69 12.81 -5.79
CA ASP A 69 -1.43 13.52 -5.97
C ASP A 69 -1.61 15.04 -5.75
N LYS A 70 -0.52 15.82 -5.91
CA LYS A 70 -0.57 17.28 -5.75
C LYS A 70 -1.49 17.97 -6.76
N ALA A 71 -1.70 17.37 -7.92
CA ALA A 71 -2.61 17.88 -8.93
C ALA A 71 -4.07 17.51 -8.69
N GLY A 72 -4.36 16.75 -7.62
CA GLY A 72 -5.71 16.34 -7.26
C GLY A 72 -6.19 15.07 -7.95
N ASN A 73 -5.29 14.32 -8.61
CA ASN A 73 -5.65 13.07 -9.29
C ASN A 73 -5.83 11.94 -8.27
N GLU A 74 -7.08 11.56 -8.07
CA GLU A 74 -7.46 10.48 -7.15
C GLU A 74 -7.26 9.11 -7.79
N MET A 75 -7.22 8.08 -6.95
CA MET A 75 -7.25 6.70 -7.41
C MET A 75 -8.56 6.43 -8.14
N HIS A 76 -8.48 5.79 -9.31
CA HIS A 76 -9.67 5.47 -10.09
C HIS A 76 -10.62 4.59 -9.27
N PRO A 77 -11.95 4.85 -9.28
CA PRO A 77 -12.91 4.11 -8.44
C PRO A 77 -12.86 2.59 -8.62
N LEU A 78 -12.63 2.09 -9.83
CA LEU A 78 -12.48 0.66 -10.09
C LEU A 78 -11.23 0.09 -9.44
N LEU A 79 -10.15 0.87 -9.39
CA LEU A 79 -8.90 0.46 -8.73
C LEU A 79 -9.04 0.50 -7.20
N VAL A 80 -9.81 1.44 -6.67
CA VAL A 80 -10.12 1.49 -5.23
C VAL A 80 -10.82 0.21 -4.81
N GLU A 81 -11.82 -0.23 -5.55
CA GLU A 81 -12.56 -1.44 -5.26
C GLU A 81 -11.67 -2.69 -5.38
N LYS A 82 -10.88 -2.79 -6.44
CA LYS A 82 -9.93 -3.89 -6.63
C LYS A 82 -8.90 -3.94 -5.52
N GLY A 83 -8.36 -2.80 -5.12
CA GLY A 83 -7.37 -2.70 -4.05
C GLY A 83 -7.94 -3.13 -2.71
N ARG A 84 -9.18 -2.74 -2.41
CA ARG A 84 -9.88 -3.17 -1.21
C ARG A 84 -10.06 -4.68 -1.17
N LYS A 85 -10.47 -5.29 -2.28
CA LYS A 85 -10.61 -6.75 -2.38
C LYS A 85 -9.27 -7.45 -2.20
N ARG A 86 -8.20 -6.94 -2.79
CA ARG A 86 -6.84 -7.48 -2.61
C ARG A 86 -6.40 -7.41 -1.16
N PHE A 87 -6.69 -6.32 -0.48
CA PHE A 87 -6.38 -6.16 0.94
C PHE A 87 -7.12 -7.22 1.78
N MET A 88 -8.39 -7.42 1.53
CA MET A 88 -9.19 -8.42 2.23
C MET A 88 -8.65 -9.84 1.99
N GLN A 89 -8.32 -10.19 0.76
CA GLN A 89 -7.74 -11.49 0.42
C GLN A 89 -6.36 -11.68 1.08
N TRP A 90 -5.53 -10.67 1.04
CA TRP A 90 -4.21 -10.68 1.67
C TRP A 90 -4.33 -10.86 3.18
N SER A 91 -5.24 -10.15 3.82
CA SER A 91 -5.49 -10.25 5.26
C SER A 91 -5.96 -11.65 5.66
N LEU A 92 -6.90 -12.22 4.91
CA LEU A 92 -7.40 -13.59 5.14
C LEU A 92 -6.29 -14.63 4.95
N TYR A 93 -5.47 -14.47 3.91
CA TYR A 93 -4.36 -15.37 3.64
C TYR A 93 -3.36 -15.40 4.80
N ASN A 94 -3.00 -14.24 5.31
CA ASN A 94 -2.07 -14.14 6.44
C ASN A 94 -2.67 -14.72 7.72
N LYS A 95 -3.94 -14.49 7.98
CA LYS A 95 -4.66 -15.05 9.12
C LYS A 95 -4.70 -16.57 9.06
N ARG A 96 -5.00 -17.16 7.89
CA ARG A 96 -5.01 -18.61 7.69
C ARG A 96 -3.65 -19.24 7.93
N LYS A 97 -2.57 -18.57 7.51
CA LYS A 97 -1.21 -19.07 7.73
C LYS A 97 -0.81 -19.03 9.20
N GLU A 98 -1.26 -18.03 9.94
CA GLU A 98 -1.05 -17.97 11.39
C GLU A 98 -1.78 -19.12 12.10
N GLU A 99 -3.00 -19.40 11.71
CA GLU A 99 -3.80 -20.50 12.27
C GLU A 99 -3.17 -21.88 12.02
N LYS A 100 -2.45 -22.08 10.92
CA LYS A 100 -1.78 -23.34 10.61
C LYS A 100 -0.62 -23.66 11.56
N TRP A 101 -0.07 -22.68 12.24
CA TRP A 101 1.07 -22.84 13.13
C TRP A 101 0.68 -23.03 14.61
N ILE A 102 -0.59 -22.92 14.88
CA ILE A 102 -1.15 -23.18 16.20
C ILE A 102 -1.62 -24.62 16.28
#